data_b3edaed8a86d18dc8466fd69c8203d28
#
_entry.id   b3edaed8a86d18dc8466fd69c8203d28
#
_cell.length_a   1.000
_cell.length_b   1.000
_cell.length_c   1.000
_cell.angle_alpha   90.00
_cell.angle_beta   90.00
_cell.angle_gamma   90.00
#
_symmetry.space_group_name_H-M   'P 1'
#
loop_
_entity.id
_entity.type
_entity.pdbx_description
1 polymer ?
#
loop_
_entity_poly.entity_id
_entity_poly.type
_entity_poly.pdbx_seq_one_letter_code
_entity_poly.pdbx_strand_id
1 'polypeptide(L)'
;MSVQEFMAYRQGAGFRMQVSMELVLHCAPILKDVKPANIVAVTPKKFRLYVRLLSGTEIAWLLLNVNKQRAILYLYRRDRLEAYLSDKDIGDFLAGYGYRRGKLEDKLARLAKRVECFGGGKVGFPHEIGIFLGYPLWDVEGFLKNNGENSIGNGYWKVYDDLAGALRTFASFDRSRERAMEELVQGKSIREIAV
;
A
#
# COMPACT_ATOMS: atom_id res chain seq x y z
N MET A 1 0.12 -21.96 -3.59
CA MET A 1 -0.56 -21.75 -4.90
C MET A 1 0.11 -20.64 -5.68
N SER A 2 0.44 -20.86 -6.96
CA SER A 2 1.04 -19.80 -7.80
C SER A 2 0.02 -18.71 -8.17
N VAL A 3 0.54 -17.52 -8.53
CA VAL A 3 -0.33 -16.42 -9.03
C VAL A 3 -1.07 -16.83 -10.31
N GLN A 4 -0.45 -17.66 -11.18
CA GLN A 4 -1.07 -18.12 -12.40
C GLN A 4 -2.26 -19.04 -12.14
N GLU A 5 -2.14 -20.00 -11.22
CA GLU A 5 -3.25 -20.88 -10.79
C GLU A 5 -4.38 -20.06 -10.17
N PHE A 6 -4.04 -19.09 -9.32
CA PHE A 6 -5.02 -18.19 -8.71
C PHE A 6 -5.76 -17.35 -9.75
N MET A 7 -5.07 -16.83 -10.76
CA MET A 7 -5.69 -16.07 -11.85
C MET A 7 -6.59 -16.92 -12.76
N ALA A 8 -6.24 -18.20 -12.96
CA ALA A 8 -7.12 -19.13 -13.69
C ALA A 8 -8.47 -19.34 -12.96
N TYR A 9 -8.44 -19.41 -11.63
CA TYR A 9 -9.64 -19.49 -10.79
C TYR A 9 -10.60 -18.31 -10.98
N ARG A 10 -10.06 -17.14 -11.40
CA ARG A 10 -10.83 -15.91 -11.62
C ARG A 10 -11.82 -16.00 -12.77
N GLN A 11 -11.54 -16.80 -13.81
CA GLN A 11 -12.35 -16.83 -15.04
C GLN A 11 -13.79 -17.31 -14.82
N GLY A 12 -14.03 -18.18 -13.83
CA GLY A 12 -15.37 -18.65 -13.45
C GLY A 12 -16.00 -17.95 -12.26
N ALA A 13 -15.28 -17.00 -11.64
CA ALA A 13 -15.71 -16.41 -10.38
C ALA A 13 -16.71 -15.25 -10.58
N GLY A 14 -17.72 -15.18 -9.71
CA GLY A 14 -18.64 -14.04 -9.66
C GLY A 14 -17.93 -12.72 -9.29
N PHE A 15 -18.53 -11.58 -9.60
CA PHE A 15 -17.94 -10.24 -9.44
C PHE A 15 -17.34 -9.98 -8.05
N ARG A 16 -18.04 -10.38 -6.98
CA ARG A 16 -17.54 -10.22 -5.59
C ARG A 16 -16.24 -10.99 -5.38
N MET A 17 -16.16 -12.23 -5.83
CA MET A 17 -14.96 -13.06 -5.72
C MET A 17 -13.82 -12.46 -6.55
N GLN A 18 -14.06 -12.00 -7.76
CA GLN A 18 -13.05 -11.34 -8.59
C GLN A 18 -12.45 -10.11 -7.89
N VAL A 19 -13.28 -9.30 -7.20
CA VAL A 19 -12.81 -8.14 -6.44
C VAL A 19 -12.05 -8.58 -5.18
N SER A 20 -12.48 -9.65 -4.50
CA SER A 20 -11.72 -10.22 -3.37
C SER A 20 -10.36 -10.74 -3.81
N MET A 21 -10.29 -11.40 -4.95
CA MET A 21 -9.02 -11.86 -5.53
C MET A 21 -8.08 -10.72 -5.87
N GLU A 22 -8.58 -9.63 -6.46
CA GLU A 22 -7.78 -8.43 -6.71
C GLU A 22 -7.26 -7.81 -5.41
N LEU A 23 -8.10 -7.72 -4.39
CA LEU A 23 -7.70 -7.20 -3.08
C LEU A 23 -6.59 -8.06 -2.46
N VAL A 24 -6.71 -9.38 -2.51
CA VAL A 24 -5.68 -10.31 -2.02
C VAL A 24 -4.39 -10.15 -2.82
N LEU A 25 -4.44 -10.17 -4.15
CA LEU A 25 -3.24 -10.06 -5.00
C LEU A 25 -2.42 -8.79 -4.72
N HIS A 26 -3.11 -7.67 -4.55
CA HIS A 26 -2.44 -6.37 -4.40
C HIS A 26 -2.20 -5.95 -2.95
N CYS A 27 -2.99 -6.47 -2.01
CA CYS A 27 -3.00 -5.97 -0.63
C CYS A 27 -2.73 -7.05 0.43
N ALA A 28 -2.35 -8.28 0.05
CA ALA A 28 -2.05 -9.34 1.03
C ALA A 28 -1.08 -8.93 2.14
N PRO A 29 0.02 -8.18 1.88
CA PRO A 29 0.92 -7.77 2.95
C PRO A 29 0.26 -6.93 4.04
N ILE A 30 -0.70 -6.05 3.70
CA ILE A 30 -1.45 -5.31 4.71
C ILE A 30 -2.57 -6.14 5.31
N LEU A 31 -3.20 -7.04 4.57
CA LEU A 31 -4.19 -7.97 5.10
C LEU A 31 -3.56 -8.87 6.17
N LYS A 32 -2.33 -9.34 5.96
CA LYS A 32 -1.57 -10.22 6.86
C LYS A 32 -0.71 -9.47 7.88
N ASP A 33 -0.96 -8.20 8.09
CA ASP A 33 -0.28 -7.37 9.08
C ASP A 33 1.26 -7.38 8.97
N VAL A 34 1.83 -7.54 7.77
CA VAL A 34 3.28 -7.47 7.53
C VAL A 34 3.73 -6.15 6.90
N LYS A 35 2.78 -5.28 6.54
CA LYS A 35 3.04 -3.97 5.96
C LYS A 35 2.12 -2.91 6.58
N PRO A 36 2.60 -1.70 6.91
CA PRO A 36 1.78 -0.68 7.56
C PRO A 36 0.70 -0.10 6.64
N ALA A 37 0.98 0.00 5.34
CA ALA A 37 0.04 0.60 4.38
C ALA A 37 0.26 0.12 2.96
N ASN A 38 -0.75 0.33 2.10
CA ASN A 38 -0.70 0.04 0.67
C ASN A 38 -1.52 1.05 -0.13
N ILE A 39 -1.23 1.14 -1.43
CA ILE A 39 -2.06 1.90 -2.38
C ILE A 39 -2.65 0.93 -3.39
N VAL A 40 -3.94 1.12 -3.69
CA VAL A 40 -4.62 0.37 -4.74
C VAL A 40 -5.46 1.29 -5.60
N ALA A 41 -5.36 1.11 -6.92
CA ALA A 41 -6.21 1.80 -7.88
C ALA A 41 -7.40 0.90 -8.23
N VAL A 42 -8.60 1.37 -7.97
CA VAL A 42 -9.84 0.66 -8.25
C VAL A 42 -10.74 1.47 -9.18
N THR A 43 -11.58 0.79 -9.96
CA THR A 43 -12.63 1.51 -10.69
C THR A 43 -13.70 2.00 -9.73
N PRO A 44 -14.42 3.12 -10.03
CA PRO A 44 -15.50 3.60 -9.17
C PRO A 44 -16.58 2.53 -8.90
N LYS A 45 -16.82 1.63 -9.85
CA LYS A 45 -17.74 0.49 -9.70
C LYS A 45 -17.31 -0.49 -8.60
N LYS A 46 -15.99 -0.71 -8.43
CA LYS A 46 -15.42 -1.63 -7.43
C LYS A 46 -15.23 -0.96 -6.07
N PHE A 47 -15.11 0.37 -6.01
CA PHE A 47 -14.81 1.13 -4.80
C PHE A 47 -15.72 0.75 -3.62
N ARG A 48 -17.04 0.79 -3.82
CA ARG A 48 -18.00 0.46 -2.75
C ARG A 48 -17.81 -0.96 -2.23
N LEU A 49 -17.43 -1.89 -3.11
CA LEU A 49 -17.20 -3.27 -2.71
C LEU A 49 -15.88 -3.44 -1.94
N TYR A 50 -14.82 -2.73 -2.35
CA TYR A 50 -13.56 -2.69 -1.59
C TYR A 50 -13.80 -2.22 -0.14
N VAL A 51 -14.48 -1.09 0.04
CA VAL A 51 -14.83 -0.57 1.37
C VAL A 51 -15.65 -1.58 2.19
N ARG A 52 -16.64 -2.24 1.55
CA ARG A 52 -17.46 -3.26 2.21
C ARG A 52 -16.65 -4.51 2.60
N LEU A 53 -15.73 -4.96 1.75
CA LEU A 53 -14.86 -6.10 2.05
C LEU A 53 -13.91 -5.85 3.21
N LEU A 54 -13.45 -4.61 3.37
CA LEU A 54 -12.58 -4.18 4.46
C LEU A 54 -13.34 -3.81 5.75
N SER A 55 -14.67 -3.70 5.67
CA SER A 55 -15.50 -3.38 6.86
C SER A 55 -15.39 -4.47 7.93
N GLY A 56 -15.11 -4.05 9.16
CA GLY A 56 -14.89 -4.94 10.31
C GLY A 56 -13.50 -5.58 10.35
N THR A 57 -12.55 -5.08 9.56
CA THR A 57 -11.12 -5.32 9.73
C THR A 57 -10.46 -4.11 10.40
N GLU A 58 -9.22 -4.25 10.85
CA GLU A 58 -8.41 -3.13 11.39
C GLU A 58 -7.75 -2.27 10.30
N ILE A 59 -8.11 -2.48 9.04
CA ILE A 59 -7.57 -1.72 7.92
C ILE A 59 -8.46 -0.51 7.65
N ALA A 60 -7.93 0.66 7.97
CA ALA A 60 -8.52 1.94 7.59
C ALA A 60 -8.20 2.28 6.13
N TRP A 61 -8.98 3.19 5.56
CA TRP A 61 -8.75 3.66 4.20
C TRP A 61 -8.92 5.16 4.07
N LEU A 62 -8.22 5.73 3.10
CA LEU A 62 -8.31 7.13 2.70
C LEU A 62 -8.37 7.20 1.18
N LEU A 63 -9.28 8.01 0.66
CA LEU A 63 -9.35 8.31 -0.77
C LEU A 63 -8.34 9.41 -1.10
N LEU A 64 -7.28 9.06 -1.83
CA LEU A 64 -6.24 10.02 -2.24
C LEU A 64 -6.62 10.80 -3.48
N ASN A 65 -7.28 10.16 -4.42
CA ASN A 65 -7.71 10.77 -5.68
C ASN A 65 -8.87 9.98 -6.28
N VAL A 66 -9.73 10.68 -7.02
CA VAL A 66 -10.81 10.05 -7.77
C VAL A 66 -11.06 10.81 -9.07
N ASN A 67 -11.25 10.07 -10.14
CA ASN A 67 -11.73 10.59 -11.42
C ASN A 67 -12.76 9.61 -12.02
N LYS A 68 -13.23 9.89 -13.24
CA LYS A 68 -14.24 9.04 -13.90
C LYS A 68 -13.82 7.59 -14.10
N GLN A 69 -12.52 7.30 -14.14
CA GLN A 69 -11.97 5.98 -14.46
C GLN A 69 -11.39 5.26 -13.25
N ARG A 70 -10.81 5.98 -12.28
CA ARG A 70 -10.07 5.40 -11.16
C ARG A 70 -10.31 6.15 -9.85
N ALA A 71 -10.37 5.38 -8.77
CA ALA A 71 -10.23 5.85 -7.40
C ALA A 71 -8.92 5.28 -6.84
N ILE A 72 -8.09 6.13 -6.27
CA ILE A 72 -6.83 5.76 -5.61
C ILE A 72 -7.10 5.68 -4.12
N LEU A 73 -7.08 4.46 -3.59
CA LEU A 73 -7.25 4.18 -2.17
C LEU A 73 -5.90 3.98 -1.51
N TYR A 74 -5.68 4.65 -0.42
CA TYR A 74 -4.63 4.39 0.54
C TYR A 74 -5.23 3.56 1.67
N LEU A 75 -4.73 2.35 1.85
CA LEU A 75 -5.12 1.42 2.91
C LEU A 75 -4.04 1.42 3.97
N TYR A 76 -4.40 1.48 5.26
CA TYR A 76 -3.41 1.53 6.32
C TYR A 76 -3.89 0.90 7.62
N ARG A 77 -2.96 0.34 8.40
CA ARG A 77 -3.15 -0.05 9.78
C ARG A 77 -2.67 1.10 10.67
N ARG A 78 -3.61 1.67 11.43
CA ARG A 78 -3.36 2.88 12.21
C ARG A 78 -2.12 2.74 13.10
N ASP A 79 -2.13 1.76 13.99
CA ASP A 79 -1.10 1.62 15.03
C ASP A 79 0.29 1.38 14.41
N ARG A 80 0.37 0.55 13.38
CA ARG A 80 1.62 0.30 12.65
C ARG A 80 2.13 1.54 11.93
N LEU A 81 1.25 2.26 11.28
CA LEU A 81 1.63 3.47 10.56
C LEU A 81 2.05 4.57 11.53
N GLU A 82 1.33 4.76 12.63
CA GLU A 82 1.70 5.70 13.69
C GLU A 82 3.06 5.37 14.29
N ALA A 83 3.30 4.10 14.66
CA ALA A 83 4.59 3.64 15.17
C ALA A 83 5.72 3.92 14.17
N TYR A 84 5.53 3.61 12.88
CA TYR A 84 6.52 3.86 11.85
C TYR A 84 6.80 5.36 11.65
N LEU A 85 5.76 6.18 11.58
CA LEU A 85 5.87 7.63 11.40
C LEU A 85 6.30 8.39 12.67
N SER A 86 6.42 7.71 13.82
CA SER A 86 6.93 8.28 15.08
C SER A 86 8.46 8.28 15.16
N ASP A 87 9.14 7.55 14.28
CA ASP A 87 10.59 7.57 14.15
C ASP A 87 11.07 9.01 13.92
N LYS A 88 12.17 9.39 14.65
CA LYS A 88 12.67 10.76 14.63
C LYS A 88 13.18 11.17 13.25
N ASP A 89 13.93 10.29 12.59
CA ASP A 89 14.58 10.61 11.30
C ASP A 89 13.53 10.69 10.19
N ILE A 90 12.53 9.82 10.22
CA ILE A 90 11.34 9.90 9.36
C ILE A 90 10.59 11.21 9.60
N GLY A 91 10.40 11.60 10.87
CA GLY A 91 9.74 12.86 11.23
C GLY A 91 10.49 14.09 10.70
N ASP A 92 11.80 14.11 10.82
CA ASP A 92 12.65 15.19 10.34
C ASP A 92 12.68 15.26 8.80
N PHE A 93 12.75 14.11 8.12
CA PHE A 93 12.60 14.02 6.65
C PHE A 93 11.25 14.58 6.19
N LEU A 94 10.15 14.14 6.79
CA LEU A 94 8.80 14.58 6.42
C LEU A 94 8.58 16.08 6.70
N ALA A 95 9.24 16.66 7.72
CA ALA A 95 9.17 18.10 8.01
C ALA A 95 9.66 18.94 6.82
N GLY A 96 10.67 18.47 6.06
CA GLY A 96 11.13 19.10 4.81
C GLY A 96 10.05 19.20 3.73
N TYR A 97 9.04 18.33 3.76
CA TYR A 97 7.86 18.37 2.88
C TYR A 97 6.66 19.07 3.54
N GLY A 98 6.88 19.69 4.72
CA GLY A 98 5.89 20.46 5.47
C GLY A 98 4.89 19.59 6.21
N TYR A 99 5.19 18.32 6.47
CA TYR A 99 4.43 17.53 7.41
C TYR A 99 4.80 17.95 8.83
N ARG A 100 3.79 18.36 9.61
CA ARG A 100 4.01 18.75 11.01
C ARG A 100 4.11 17.52 11.90
N ARG A 101 4.89 17.60 12.97
CA ARG A 101 4.81 16.65 14.09
C ARG A 101 3.40 16.75 14.68
N GLY A 102 2.77 15.62 14.99
CA GLY A 102 1.41 15.61 15.51
C GLY A 102 0.61 14.39 15.06
N LYS A 103 -0.70 14.56 15.02
CA LYS A 103 -1.66 13.47 14.76
C LYS A 103 -1.50 12.87 13.36
N LEU A 104 -1.78 11.57 13.25
CA LEU A 104 -1.78 10.85 11.96
C LEU A 104 -2.73 11.49 10.95
N GLU A 105 -3.91 11.92 11.41
CA GLU A 105 -4.93 12.54 10.57
C GLU A 105 -4.40 13.76 9.81
N ASP A 106 -3.62 14.63 10.48
CA ASP A 106 -3.03 15.82 9.87
C ASP A 106 -2.01 15.45 8.79
N LYS A 107 -1.20 14.43 9.05
CA LYS A 107 -0.23 13.90 8.08
C LYS A 107 -0.96 13.29 6.87
N LEU A 108 -1.99 12.51 7.09
CA LEU A 108 -2.79 11.88 6.02
C LEU A 108 -3.56 12.93 5.19
N ALA A 109 -4.14 13.94 5.82
CA ALA A 109 -4.80 15.04 5.12
C ALA A 109 -3.81 15.80 4.21
N ARG A 110 -2.58 16.04 4.71
CA ARG A 110 -1.54 16.66 3.88
C ARG A 110 -1.13 15.76 2.71
N LEU A 111 -0.92 14.45 2.95
CA LEU A 111 -0.60 13.50 1.88
C LEU A 111 -1.67 13.52 0.78
N ALA A 112 -2.95 13.45 1.16
CA ALA A 112 -4.06 13.50 0.21
C ALA A 112 -4.02 14.79 -0.62
N LYS A 113 -3.76 15.94 0.03
CA LYS A 113 -3.66 17.24 -0.67
C LYS A 113 -2.49 17.28 -1.66
N ARG A 114 -1.33 16.70 -1.31
CA ARG A 114 -0.17 16.65 -2.22
C ARG A 114 -0.44 15.76 -3.43
N VAL A 115 -1.07 14.59 -3.22
CA VAL A 115 -1.47 13.69 -4.31
C VAL A 115 -2.53 14.34 -5.21
N GLU A 116 -3.49 15.06 -4.64
CA GLU A 116 -4.49 15.83 -5.40
C GLU A 116 -3.83 16.92 -6.26
N CYS A 117 -2.88 17.67 -5.71
CA CYS A 117 -2.17 18.73 -6.43
C CYS A 117 -1.34 18.18 -7.60
N PHE A 118 -0.71 17.00 -7.42
CA PHE A 118 -0.02 16.30 -8.52
C PHE A 118 -1.00 15.89 -9.62
N GLY A 119 -2.14 15.29 -9.27
CA GLY A 119 -3.19 14.93 -10.23
C GLY A 119 -3.73 16.11 -11.05
N GLY A 120 -3.64 17.32 -10.51
CA GLY A 120 -3.95 18.56 -11.19
C GLY A 120 -2.80 19.20 -11.97
N GLY A 121 -1.63 18.56 -12.05
CA GLY A 121 -0.45 19.05 -12.77
C GLY A 121 0.23 20.27 -12.16
N LYS A 122 -0.04 20.58 -10.89
CA LYS A 122 0.47 21.79 -10.20
C LYS A 122 1.83 21.60 -9.54
N VAL A 123 2.18 20.35 -9.22
CA VAL A 123 3.43 20.00 -8.51
C VAL A 123 3.94 18.64 -9.00
N GLY A 124 5.22 18.33 -8.77
CA GLY A 124 5.78 17.01 -9.03
C GLY A 124 5.15 15.92 -8.16
N PHE A 125 5.37 14.66 -8.53
CA PHE A 125 4.86 13.51 -7.77
C PHE A 125 5.39 13.54 -6.33
N PRO A 126 4.51 13.29 -5.32
CA PRO A 126 4.91 13.29 -3.91
C PRO A 126 5.64 11.98 -3.56
N HIS A 127 6.93 11.89 -3.90
CA HIS A 127 7.74 10.67 -3.70
C HIS A 127 7.89 10.28 -2.23
N GLU A 128 7.72 11.21 -1.29
CA GLU A 128 7.66 10.93 0.15
C GLU A 128 6.51 9.98 0.53
N ILE A 129 5.58 9.71 -0.37
CA ILE A 129 4.55 8.67 -0.20
C ILE A 129 5.17 7.29 0.07
N GLY A 130 6.41 7.05 -0.36
CA GLY A 130 7.16 5.85 -0.03
C GLY A 130 7.28 5.62 1.49
N ILE A 131 7.48 6.69 2.26
CA ILE A 131 7.47 6.64 3.73
C ILE A 131 6.10 6.18 4.24
N PHE A 132 5.03 6.76 3.72
CA PHE A 132 3.66 6.35 4.10
C PHE A 132 3.32 4.91 3.67
N LEU A 133 4.08 4.33 2.74
CA LEU A 133 3.96 2.93 2.35
C LEU A 133 4.84 1.99 3.19
N GLY A 134 5.60 2.54 4.15
CA GLY A 134 6.51 1.78 5.00
C GLY A 134 7.81 1.37 4.30
N TYR A 135 8.24 2.10 3.27
CA TYR A 135 9.54 1.88 2.64
C TYR A 135 10.65 2.48 3.51
N PRO A 136 11.82 1.84 3.62
CA PRO A 136 12.95 2.37 4.40
C PRO A 136 13.30 3.80 3.98
N LEU A 137 13.62 4.65 4.98
CA LEU A 137 13.94 6.06 4.74
C LEU A 137 15.09 6.22 3.74
N TRP A 138 16.18 5.44 3.91
CA TRP A 138 17.34 5.48 3.02
C TRP A 138 17.01 5.10 1.56
N ASP A 139 16.04 4.20 1.33
CA ASP A 139 15.59 3.85 -0.02
C ASP A 139 14.75 4.96 -0.65
N VAL A 140 13.92 5.66 0.14
CA VAL A 140 13.16 6.82 -0.33
C VAL A 140 14.10 8.00 -0.64
N GLU A 141 15.07 8.27 0.22
CA GLU A 141 16.12 9.29 -0.02
C GLU A 141 16.99 8.95 -1.21
N GLY A 142 17.41 7.66 -1.33
CA GLY A 142 18.16 7.15 -2.47
C GLY A 142 17.41 7.31 -3.78
N PHE A 143 16.10 7.03 -3.79
CA PHE A 143 15.24 7.25 -4.95
C PHE A 143 15.20 8.74 -5.35
N LEU A 144 15.01 9.62 -4.40
CA LEU A 144 14.98 11.08 -4.65
C LEU A 144 16.32 11.59 -5.16
N LYS A 145 17.42 11.20 -4.52
CA LYS A 145 18.78 11.62 -4.88
C LYS A 145 19.17 11.16 -6.30
N ASN A 146 18.74 9.98 -6.70
CA ASN A 146 19.08 9.38 -7.98
C ASN A 146 17.97 9.51 -9.04
N ASN A 147 16.91 10.29 -8.80
CA ASN A 147 15.76 10.41 -9.71
C ASN A 147 15.16 9.04 -10.11
N GLY A 148 15.20 8.07 -9.20
CA GLY A 148 14.76 6.71 -9.46
C GLY A 148 15.71 5.83 -10.26
N GLU A 149 16.90 6.30 -10.60
CA GLU A 149 17.93 5.52 -11.29
C GLU A 149 18.95 4.94 -10.30
N ASN A 150 19.89 4.11 -10.80
CA ASN A 150 21.00 3.55 -10.02
C ASN A 150 20.61 2.75 -8.80
N SER A 151 19.42 2.12 -8.77
CA SER A 151 19.04 1.22 -7.69
C SER A 151 19.87 -0.08 -7.73
N ILE A 152 20.26 -0.59 -6.56
CA ILE A 152 21.00 -1.86 -6.42
C ILE A 152 20.08 -3.09 -6.45
N GLY A 153 18.77 -2.87 -6.39
CA GLY A 153 17.74 -3.90 -6.47
C GLY A 153 16.37 -3.30 -6.76
N ASN A 154 15.45 -4.15 -7.24
CA ASN A 154 14.08 -3.75 -7.56
C ASN A 154 13.11 -4.87 -7.18
N GLY A 155 12.01 -4.51 -6.51
CA GLY A 155 10.96 -5.42 -6.10
C GLY A 155 9.69 -4.64 -5.76
N TYR A 156 9.25 -4.69 -4.51
CA TYR A 156 8.13 -3.85 -4.05
C TYR A 156 8.48 -2.37 -4.02
N TRP A 157 9.76 -2.05 -3.96
CA TRP A 157 10.34 -0.71 -4.17
C TRP A 157 11.74 -0.81 -4.78
N LYS A 158 12.32 0.31 -5.19
CA LYS A 158 13.70 0.41 -5.64
C LYS A 158 14.63 0.52 -4.43
N VAL A 159 15.58 -0.41 -4.30
CA VAL A 159 16.51 -0.53 -3.16
C VAL A 159 17.80 0.23 -3.48
N TYR A 160 18.29 1.00 -2.50
CA TYR A 160 19.50 1.82 -2.65
C TYR A 160 20.57 1.55 -1.59
N ASP A 161 20.21 0.83 -0.51
CA ASP A 161 21.16 0.53 0.57
C ASP A 161 21.08 -0.95 0.98
N ASP A 162 20.25 -1.37 1.93
CA ASP A 162 20.19 -2.74 2.43
C ASP A 162 19.43 -3.70 1.50
N LEU A 163 20.12 -4.19 0.45
CA LEU A 163 19.52 -5.16 -0.49
C LEU A 163 19.11 -6.46 0.23
N ALA A 164 19.92 -6.94 1.17
CA ALA A 164 19.62 -8.19 1.86
C ALA A 164 18.37 -8.07 2.75
N GLY A 165 18.22 -6.97 3.49
CA GLY A 165 17.02 -6.66 4.28
C GLY A 165 15.78 -6.48 3.40
N ALA A 166 15.92 -5.76 2.27
CA ALA A 166 14.85 -5.60 1.30
C ALA A 166 14.36 -6.94 0.74
N LEU A 167 15.27 -7.84 0.33
CA LEU A 167 14.91 -9.15 -0.19
C LEU A 167 14.20 -10.03 0.87
N ARG A 168 14.62 -9.98 2.14
CA ARG A 168 13.90 -10.64 3.23
C ARG A 168 12.48 -10.12 3.38
N THR A 169 12.30 -8.79 3.29
CA THR A 169 10.98 -8.15 3.36
C THR A 169 10.12 -8.53 2.16
N PHE A 170 10.67 -8.51 0.94
CA PHE A 170 9.95 -8.93 -0.27
C PHE A 170 9.48 -10.38 -0.17
N ALA A 171 10.36 -11.28 0.29
CA ALA A 171 10.01 -12.68 0.53
C ALA A 171 8.88 -12.83 1.58
N SER A 172 8.84 -11.98 2.60
CA SER A 172 7.76 -11.98 3.58
C SER A 172 6.43 -11.51 2.96
N PHE A 173 6.47 -10.53 2.06
CA PHE A 173 5.30 -10.06 1.31
C PHE A 173 4.79 -11.13 0.34
N ASP A 174 5.69 -11.83 -0.34
CA ASP A 174 5.32 -12.95 -1.23
C ASP A 174 4.66 -14.08 -0.46
N ARG A 175 5.23 -14.51 0.67
CA ARG A 175 4.59 -15.53 1.55
C ARG A 175 3.23 -15.09 2.06
N SER A 176 3.06 -13.81 2.42
CA SER A 176 1.76 -13.28 2.85
C SER A 176 0.72 -13.36 1.74
N ARG A 177 1.14 -13.09 0.49
CA ARG A 177 0.28 -13.19 -0.69
C ARG A 177 -0.12 -14.62 -0.99
N GLU A 178 0.83 -15.55 -1.00
CA GLU A 178 0.56 -16.98 -1.21
C GLU A 178 -0.44 -17.51 -0.19
N ARG A 179 -0.21 -17.21 1.10
CA ARG A 179 -1.11 -17.60 2.19
C ARG A 179 -2.52 -17.01 2.03
N ALA A 180 -2.62 -15.73 1.73
CA ALA A 180 -3.92 -15.07 1.56
C ALA A 180 -4.69 -15.59 0.34
N MET A 181 -3.99 -15.93 -0.76
CA MET A 181 -4.58 -16.58 -1.93
C MET A 181 -5.16 -17.96 -1.58
N GLU A 182 -4.40 -18.80 -0.88
CA GLU A 182 -4.85 -20.12 -0.43
C GLU A 182 -6.06 -20.03 0.49
N GLU A 183 -6.03 -19.14 1.47
CA GLU A 183 -7.15 -18.93 2.39
C GLU A 183 -8.42 -18.45 1.66
N LEU A 184 -8.29 -17.59 0.64
CA LEU A 184 -9.44 -17.15 -0.15
C LEU A 184 -10.05 -18.29 -0.98
N VAL A 185 -9.22 -19.14 -1.59
CA VAL A 185 -9.67 -20.31 -2.35
C VAL A 185 -10.32 -21.36 -1.45
N GLN A 186 -9.86 -21.48 -0.20
CA GLN A 186 -10.50 -22.30 0.84
C GLN A 186 -11.85 -21.75 1.33
N GLY A 187 -12.28 -20.59 0.81
CA GLY A 187 -13.59 -20.01 1.10
C GLY A 187 -13.59 -19.00 2.26
N LYS A 188 -12.42 -18.65 2.82
CA LYS A 188 -12.36 -17.59 3.84
C LYS A 188 -12.74 -16.23 3.24
N SER A 189 -13.50 -15.46 4.00
CA SER A 189 -13.79 -14.07 3.67
C SER A 189 -12.55 -13.17 3.86
N ILE A 190 -12.56 -11.99 3.23
CA ILE A 190 -11.48 -10.99 3.43
C ILE A 190 -11.32 -10.62 4.92
N ARG A 191 -12.42 -10.60 5.69
CA ARG A 191 -12.37 -10.32 7.13
C ARG A 191 -11.62 -11.40 7.93
N GLU A 192 -11.78 -12.67 7.54
CA GLU A 192 -11.06 -13.80 8.17
C GLU A 192 -9.60 -13.88 7.72
N ILE A 193 -9.30 -13.36 6.52
CA ILE A 193 -7.94 -13.27 5.99
C ILE A 193 -7.17 -12.11 6.62
N ALA A 194 -7.86 -11.00 6.89
CA ALA A 194 -7.28 -9.80 7.50
C ALA A 194 -7.11 -9.99 9.01
N VAL A 195 -5.93 -10.41 9.41
CA VAL A 195 -5.51 -10.66 10.81
C VAL A 195 -4.66 -9.51 11.31
#